data_e31479bfb080dee065cb8690d4f559d9
#
_entry.id   e31479bfb080dee065cb8690d4f559d9
#
_cell.length_a   1.000
_cell.length_b   1.000
_cell.length_c   1.000
_cell.angle_alpha   90.00
_cell.angle_beta   90.00
_cell.angle_gamma   90.00
#
_symmetry.space_group_name_H-M   'P 1'
#
loop_
_entity.id
_entity.type
_entity.pdbx_description
1 polymer ?
#
loop_
_entity_poly.entity_id
_entity_poly.type
_entity_poly.pdbx_seq_one_letter_code
_entity_poly.pdbx_strand_id
1 'polypeptide(L)'
;MIEQLPKYMKRKLLILVTAVVMQMSFAQTESTFGDGEWFKFKMSYSGWLKAGNATLTVKETTLDNKDVYHVVGKGWTTGMIKWFFKVKDRYESYFDKTTLLPYKFIRDIDEGGHTKDIVIQFDQKDNKAYVHDKKKNTKKVFDTSPNIQDMVSTYYYLRDRLDVSKMKIGDEVRVDMFFDEENYGFKLKYLGEDIIDTDFGKIASLKFRPYVMAGRVFKEEESLTLWVSKDKNKLPLRIKADLRVGSLRADLEAFKGLKHPFRIIVDN
;
A
#
# COMPACT_ATOMS: atom_id res chain seq x y z
N MET A 1 21.51 6.77 -48.58
CA MET A 1 21.41 8.24 -48.49
C MET A 1 22.35 8.85 -47.43
N ILE A 2 22.75 8.13 -46.36
CA ILE A 2 23.70 8.62 -45.32
C ILE A 2 25.20 8.46 -45.76
N GLU A 3 25.49 7.58 -46.70
CA GLU A 3 26.87 7.29 -47.14
C GLU A 3 27.52 8.42 -47.95
N GLN A 4 26.79 9.30 -48.58
CA GLN A 4 27.29 10.41 -49.38
C GLN A 4 27.55 11.73 -48.64
N LEU A 5 27.39 11.75 -47.30
CA LEU A 5 27.66 12.94 -46.51
C LEU A 5 29.16 13.13 -46.23
N PRO A 6 29.71 14.38 -46.32
CA PRO A 6 31.08 14.67 -45.96
C PRO A 6 31.47 14.20 -44.56
N LYS A 7 32.71 13.75 -44.34
CA LYS A 7 33.19 13.21 -43.05
C LYS A 7 32.85 14.11 -41.83
N TYR A 8 32.92 15.43 -41.98
CA TYR A 8 32.62 16.37 -40.91
C TYR A 8 31.11 16.43 -40.54
N MET A 9 30.24 16.23 -41.55
CA MET A 9 28.80 16.16 -41.33
C MET A 9 28.37 14.83 -40.68
N LYS A 10 29.01 13.72 -41.05
CA LYS A 10 28.81 12.41 -40.38
C LYS A 10 29.21 12.49 -38.90
N ARG A 11 30.33 13.19 -38.61
CA ARG A 11 30.79 13.38 -37.22
C ARG A 11 29.86 14.27 -36.41
N LYS A 12 29.30 15.36 -37.00
CA LYS A 12 28.29 16.21 -36.34
C LYS A 12 26.96 15.48 -36.15
N LEU A 13 26.53 14.68 -37.14
CA LEU A 13 25.33 13.86 -37.03
C LEU A 13 25.47 12.78 -35.95
N LEU A 14 26.66 12.14 -35.85
CA LEU A 14 26.94 11.16 -34.82
C LEU A 14 26.93 11.79 -33.41
N ILE A 15 27.50 13.00 -33.27
CA ILE A 15 27.50 13.76 -32.00
C ILE A 15 26.04 14.20 -31.63
N LEU A 16 25.22 14.58 -32.60
CA LEU A 16 23.83 14.95 -32.38
C LEU A 16 23.00 13.74 -31.97
N VAL A 17 23.21 12.59 -32.62
CA VAL A 17 22.50 11.35 -32.26
C VAL A 17 22.91 10.84 -30.88
N THR A 18 24.21 10.91 -30.53
CA THR A 18 24.67 10.57 -29.16
C THR A 18 24.18 11.53 -28.12
N ALA A 19 24.05 12.83 -28.41
CA ALA A 19 23.48 13.82 -27.52
C ALA A 19 21.97 13.60 -27.29
N VAL A 20 21.23 13.20 -28.33
CA VAL A 20 19.79 12.86 -28.24
C VAL A 20 19.57 11.56 -27.46
N VAL A 21 20.45 10.55 -27.63
CA VAL A 21 20.39 9.29 -26.90
C VAL A 21 20.77 9.49 -25.42
N MET A 22 21.68 10.42 -25.11
CA MET A 22 22.01 10.76 -23.71
C MET A 22 20.90 11.55 -22.99
N GLN A 23 19.96 12.18 -23.70
CA GLN A 23 18.82 12.89 -23.11
C GLN A 23 17.58 12.00 -22.91
N MET A 24 17.60 10.74 -23.31
CA MET A 24 16.67 9.74 -22.81
C MET A 24 17.10 9.31 -21.39
N SER A 25 17.29 10.27 -20.50
CA SER A 25 17.16 10.03 -19.08
C SER A 25 15.77 9.47 -18.89
N PHE A 26 15.68 8.16 -18.60
CA PHE A 26 14.46 7.59 -18.07
C PHE A 26 14.06 8.51 -16.92
N ALA A 27 13.00 9.26 -17.09
CA ALA A 27 12.33 9.93 -16.00
C ALA A 27 11.85 8.80 -15.09
N GLN A 28 12.74 8.37 -14.18
CA GLN A 28 12.40 7.45 -13.14
C GLN A 28 11.30 8.17 -12.35
N THR A 29 10.07 7.71 -12.51
CA THR A 29 8.94 8.29 -11.77
C THR A 29 9.34 8.28 -10.31
N GLU A 30 9.47 9.47 -9.74
CA GLU A 30 9.91 9.64 -8.36
C GLU A 30 8.91 8.90 -7.46
N SER A 31 9.40 7.88 -6.75
CA SER A 31 8.57 7.04 -5.86
C SER A 31 7.80 7.90 -4.86
N THR A 32 6.58 7.51 -4.57
CA THR A 32 5.65 8.18 -3.65
C THR A 32 6.09 8.09 -2.18
N PHE A 33 6.93 7.09 -1.85
CA PHE A 33 7.39 6.78 -0.49
C PHE A 33 8.85 6.34 -0.48
N GLY A 34 9.45 6.21 0.69
CA GLY A 34 10.85 5.79 0.82
C GLY A 34 11.23 5.34 2.22
N ASP A 35 12.54 5.14 2.41
CA ASP A 35 13.12 4.75 3.68
C ASP A 35 12.79 5.74 4.81
N GLY A 36 12.51 5.22 5.99
CA GLY A 36 12.19 6.01 7.18
C GLY A 36 10.76 6.52 7.23
N GLU A 37 9.91 6.26 6.22
CA GLU A 37 8.50 6.62 6.29
C GLU A 37 7.82 5.89 7.45
N TRP A 38 7.06 6.64 8.24
CA TRP A 38 6.34 6.11 9.38
C TRP A 38 5.03 6.84 9.57
N PHE A 39 3.95 6.08 9.81
CA PHE A 39 2.63 6.56 10.12
C PHE A 39 2.15 6.03 11.46
N LYS A 40 1.38 6.83 12.18
CA LYS A 40 0.60 6.43 13.34
C LYS A 40 -0.85 6.82 13.14
N PHE A 41 -1.74 5.89 13.42
CA PHE A 41 -3.17 6.07 13.34
C PHE A 41 -3.79 5.91 14.73
N LYS A 42 -4.75 6.79 15.05
CA LYS A 42 -5.69 6.58 16.15
C LYS A 42 -6.93 5.85 15.61
N MET A 43 -7.34 4.81 16.32
CA MET A 43 -8.52 4.04 15.96
C MET A 43 -9.66 4.37 16.91
N SER A 44 -10.87 4.58 16.37
CA SER A 44 -12.08 4.86 17.13
C SER A 44 -13.23 3.98 16.66
N TYR A 45 -14.07 3.53 17.61
CA TYR A 45 -15.33 2.87 17.33
C TYR A 45 -16.47 3.90 17.37
N SER A 46 -17.34 3.85 16.35
CA SER A 46 -18.44 4.82 16.14
C SER A 46 -18.01 6.29 16.21
N GLY A 47 -16.72 6.57 15.93
CA GLY A 47 -16.15 7.91 15.82
C GLY A 47 -15.77 8.60 17.12
N TRP A 48 -16.18 8.08 18.29
CA TRP A 48 -15.93 8.72 19.59
C TRP A 48 -15.22 7.83 20.62
N LEU A 49 -15.46 6.52 20.61
CA LEU A 49 -14.83 5.62 21.56
C LEU A 49 -13.45 5.21 21.08
N LYS A 50 -12.39 5.59 21.80
CA LYS A 50 -11.01 5.18 21.47
C LYS A 50 -10.90 3.65 21.50
N ALA A 51 -10.54 3.05 20.37
CA ALA A 51 -10.45 1.61 20.20
C ALA A 51 -9.01 1.08 20.23
N GLY A 52 -8.07 1.84 19.67
CA GLY A 52 -6.69 1.37 19.57
C GLY A 52 -5.79 2.33 18.81
N ASN A 53 -4.65 1.80 18.40
CA ASN A 53 -3.71 2.49 17.52
C ASN A 53 -3.19 1.50 16.47
N ALA A 54 -2.69 2.06 15.36
CA ALA A 54 -1.91 1.31 14.39
C ALA A 54 -0.69 2.12 13.98
N THR A 55 0.37 1.43 13.53
CA THR A 55 1.55 2.04 12.95
C THR A 55 1.92 1.32 11.66
N LEU A 56 2.52 2.07 10.74
CA LEU A 56 3.09 1.54 9.50
C LEU A 56 4.49 2.14 9.35
N THR A 57 5.48 1.30 9.07
CA THR A 57 6.89 1.72 8.97
C THR A 57 7.50 1.13 7.72
N VAL A 58 8.21 1.94 6.95
CA VAL A 58 8.98 1.52 5.76
C VAL A 58 10.46 1.61 6.09
N LYS A 59 11.22 0.57 5.74
CA LYS A 59 12.68 0.55 5.77
C LYS A 59 13.23 -0.08 4.50
N GLU A 60 14.29 0.50 3.97
CA GLU A 60 15.11 -0.18 2.96
C GLU A 60 16.02 -1.22 3.64
N THR A 61 16.14 -2.38 3.04
CA THR A 61 16.99 -3.47 3.51
C THR A 61 17.33 -4.43 2.37
N THR A 62 18.07 -5.47 2.68
CA THR A 62 18.34 -6.58 1.75
C THR A 62 17.67 -7.86 2.26
N LEU A 63 17.11 -8.63 1.34
CA LEU A 63 16.59 -9.97 1.56
C LEU A 63 17.17 -10.91 0.51
N ASP A 64 17.97 -11.91 0.91
CA ASP A 64 18.60 -12.86 -0.01
C ASP A 64 19.34 -12.15 -1.17
N ASN A 65 20.19 -11.14 -0.84
CA ASN A 65 20.95 -10.28 -1.76
C ASN A 65 20.08 -9.44 -2.74
N LYS A 66 18.81 -9.22 -2.44
CA LYS A 66 17.93 -8.34 -3.20
C LYS A 66 17.60 -7.10 -2.39
N ASP A 67 17.66 -5.93 -3.03
CA ASP A 67 17.24 -4.67 -2.39
C ASP A 67 15.72 -4.61 -2.30
N VAL A 68 15.21 -4.49 -1.10
CA VAL A 68 13.78 -4.52 -0.82
C VAL A 68 13.35 -3.38 0.10
N TYR A 69 12.07 -3.01 0.01
CA TYR A 69 11.39 -2.36 1.11
C TYR A 69 10.90 -3.42 2.08
N HIS A 70 11.20 -3.24 3.37
CA HIS A 70 10.58 -3.97 4.48
C HIS A 70 9.56 -3.06 5.13
N VAL A 71 8.30 -3.41 5.01
CA VAL A 71 7.20 -2.69 5.63
C VAL A 71 6.63 -3.47 6.79
N VAL A 72 6.45 -2.79 7.93
CA VAL A 72 5.89 -3.38 9.14
C VAL A 72 4.66 -2.59 9.56
N GLY A 73 3.50 -3.23 9.50
CA GLY A 73 2.24 -2.77 10.07
C GLY A 73 1.99 -3.41 11.43
N LYS A 74 1.61 -2.61 12.43
CA LYS A 74 1.19 -3.09 13.75
C LYS A 74 -0.13 -2.46 14.13
N GLY A 75 -1.03 -3.24 14.73
CA GLY A 75 -2.29 -2.78 15.28
C GLY A 75 -2.52 -3.33 16.68
N TRP A 76 -3.07 -2.52 17.57
CA TRP A 76 -3.40 -2.98 18.93
C TRP A 76 -4.54 -2.19 19.54
N THR A 77 -5.37 -2.87 20.30
CA THR A 77 -6.45 -2.25 21.10
C THR A 77 -5.90 -1.60 22.37
N THR A 78 -6.56 -0.50 22.79
CA THR A 78 -6.21 0.25 24.00
C THR A 78 -7.48 0.54 24.82
N GLY A 79 -7.28 1.05 26.06
CA GLY A 79 -8.38 1.45 26.93
C GLY A 79 -9.33 0.32 27.27
N MET A 80 -10.61 0.64 27.43
CA MET A 80 -11.66 -0.33 27.80
C MET A 80 -11.90 -1.40 26.73
N ILE A 81 -11.74 -1.07 25.45
CA ILE A 81 -11.91 -2.05 24.36
C ILE A 81 -10.98 -3.26 24.53
N LYS A 82 -9.73 -3.04 24.99
CA LYS A 82 -8.77 -4.12 25.24
C LYS A 82 -9.28 -5.17 26.24
N TRP A 83 -10.17 -4.81 27.14
CA TRP A 83 -10.71 -5.72 28.16
C TRP A 83 -11.76 -6.67 27.58
N PHE A 84 -12.47 -6.22 26.55
CA PHE A 84 -13.51 -7.02 25.89
C PHE A 84 -13.02 -7.71 24.62
N PHE A 85 -12.12 -7.05 23.89
CA PHE A 85 -11.59 -7.57 22.64
C PHE A 85 -10.13 -7.12 22.45
N LYS A 86 -9.21 -7.97 22.88
CA LYS A 86 -7.76 -7.71 22.76
C LYS A 86 -7.32 -7.99 21.34
N VAL A 87 -6.70 -6.99 20.69
CA VAL A 87 -6.03 -7.14 19.40
C VAL A 87 -4.55 -6.84 19.58
N LYS A 88 -3.70 -7.67 18.98
CA LYS A 88 -2.27 -7.45 18.82
C LYS A 88 -1.84 -8.07 17.50
N ASP A 89 -1.79 -7.26 16.47
CA ASP A 89 -1.52 -7.70 15.11
C ASP A 89 -0.20 -7.14 14.61
N ARG A 90 0.50 -7.94 13.83
CA ARG A 90 1.69 -7.58 13.09
C ARG A 90 1.64 -8.19 11.71
N TYR A 91 1.78 -7.32 10.71
CA TYR A 91 1.90 -7.66 9.31
C TYR A 91 3.23 -7.14 8.79
N GLU A 92 3.96 -7.95 8.02
CA GLU A 92 5.21 -7.54 7.39
C GLU A 92 5.21 -7.95 5.92
N SER A 93 5.74 -7.08 5.08
CA SER A 93 5.99 -7.39 3.68
C SER A 93 7.40 -6.98 3.30
N TYR A 94 8.08 -7.84 2.54
CA TYR A 94 9.35 -7.57 1.90
C TYR A 94 9.10 -7.61 0.40
N PHE A 95 9.19 -6.46 -0.26
CA PHE A 95 8.93 -6.35 -1.67
C PHE A 95 10.02 -5.58 -2.41
N ASP A 96 10.19 -5.91 -3.67
CA ASP A 96 11.19 -5.32 -4.56
C ASP A 96 11.04 -3.81 -4.67
N LYS A 97 12.14 -3.06 -4.65
CA LYS A 97 12.12 -1.59 -4.69
C LYS A 97 11.66 -1.01 -6.04
N THR A 98 11.80 -1.77 -7.12
CA THR A 98 11.50 -1.33 -8.48
C THR A 98 10.14 -1.81 -8.95
N THR A 99 9.88 -3.11 -8.81
CA THR A 99 8.64 -3.75 -9.27
C THR A 99 7.52 -3.67 -8.25
N LEU A 100 7.85 -3.48 -6.96
CA LEU A 100 6.97 -3.52 -5.80
C LEU A 100 6.30 -4.90 -5.61
N LEU A 101 6.85 -5.95 -6.24
CA LEU A 101 6.36 -7.31 -6.08
C LEU A 101 6.91 -7.95 -4.80
N PRO A 102 6.07 -8.59 -3.97
CA PRO A 102 6.51 -9.18 -2.72
C PRO A 102 7.32 -10.45 -2.94
N TYR A 103 8.35 -10.63 -2.10
CA TYR A 103 9.11 -11.86 -1.93
C TYR A 103 8.68 -12.61 -0.67
N LYS A 104 8.28 -11.88 0.37
CA LYS A 104 7.90 -12.48 1.65
C LYS A 104 6.85 -11.66 2.37
N PHE A 105 5.86 -12.34 2.92
CA PHE A 105 4.83 -11.76 3.77
C PHE A 105 4.73 -12.52 5.08
N ILE A 106 4.54 -11.80 6.18
CA ILE A 106 4.36 -12.37 7.52
C ILE A 106 3.07 -11.83 8.11
N ARG A 107 2.27 -12.72 8.67
CA ARG A 107 1.06 -12.41 9.41
C ARG A 107 1.11 -13.05 10.78
N ASP A 108 1.33 -12.25 11.82
CA ASP A 108 1.32 -12.65 13.23
C ASP A 108 0.24 -11.85 13.95
N ILE A 109 -0.88 -12.49 14.28
CA ILE A 109 -2.08 -11.83 14.82
C ILE A 109 -2.62 -12.55 16.05
N ASP A 110 -3.23 -11.73 16.95
CA ASP A 110 -4.05 -12.17 18.09
C ASP A 110 -5.28 -11.26 18.19
N GLU A 111 -6.40 -11.73 17.65
CA GLU A 111 -7.67 -11.02 17.56
C GLU A 111 -8.71 -11.70 18.48
N GLY A 112 -8.71 -11.33 19.77
CA GLY A 112 -9.63 -11.92 20.75
C GLY A 112 -9.42 -13.42 20.95
N GLY A 113 -8.17 -13.90 20.87
CA GLY A 113 -7.81 -15.31 20.97
C GLY A 113 -7.81 -16.05 19.62
N HIS A 114 -8.33 -15.46 18.54
CA HIS A 114 -8.07 -15.97 17.20
C HIS A 114 -6.65 -15.58 16.76
N THR A 115 -5.79 -16.58 16.62
CA THR A 115 -4.37 -16.33 16.39
C THR A 115 -3.88 -17.01 15.13
N LYS A 116 -3.03 -16.30 14.36
CA LYS A 116 -2.29 -16.86 13.20
C LYS A 116 -0.81 -16.48 13.31
N ASP A 117 0.09 -17.35 12.89
CA ASP A 117 1.51 -17.08 12.66
C ASP A 117 1.89 -17.74 11.33
N ILE A 118 1.80 -16.95 10.26
CA ILE A 118 1.93 -17.42 8.89
C ILE A 118 3.07 -16.66 8.22
N VAL A 119 3.93 -17.41 7.53
CA VAL A 119 4.94 -16.87 6.62
C VAL A 119 4.63 -17.36 5.21
N ILE A 120 4.58 -16.42 4.26
CA ILE A 120 4.41 -16.70 2.85
C ILE A 120 5.67 -16.23 2.12
N GLN A 121 6.27 -17.13 1.31
CA GLN A 121 7.34 -16.78 0.38
C GLN A 121 6.75 -16.85 -1.03
N PHE A 122 6.98 -15.80 -1.82
CA PHE A 122 6.50 -15.70 -3.20
C PHE A 122 7.63 -15.98 -4.17
N ASP A 123 7.38 -16.91 -5.09
CA ASP A 123 8.16 -17.07 -6.30
C ASP A 123 7.40 -16.40 -7.46
N GLN A 124 7.79 -15.16 -7.76
CA GLN A 124 7.14 -14.37 -8.81
C GLN A 124 7.46 -14.90 -10.22
N LYS A 125 8.55 -15.66 -10.39
CA LYS A 125 8.93 -16.24 -11.67
C LYS A 125 8.07 -17.46 -12.01
N ASP A 126 7.89 -18.34 -11.02
CA ASP A 126 7.17 -19.59 -11.19
C ASP A 126 5.69 -19.46 -10.74
N ASN A 127 5.25 -18.25 -10.38
CA ASN A 127 3.89 -17.96 -9.91
C ASN A 127 3.43 -18.90 -8.79
N LYS A 128 4.24 -18.97 -7.72
CA LYS A 128 3.97 -19.84 -6.56
C LYS A 128 3.99 -19.04 -5.26
N ALA A 129 3.13 -19.45 -4.32
CA ALA A 129 3.16 -19.02 -2.93
C ALA A 129 3.43 -20.22 -2.02
N TYR A 130 4.53 -20.17 -1.27
CA TYR A 130 4.91 -21.17 -0.28
C TYR A 130 4.45 -20.69 1.10
N VAL A 131 3.42 -21.30 1.63
CA VAL A 131 2.77 -20.94 2.89
C VAL A 131 3.25 -21.85 4.01
N HIS A 132 3.78 -21.25 5.07
CA HIS A 132 4.13 -21.94 6.32
C HIS A 132 3.28 -21.39 7.47
N ASP A 133 2.28 -22.14 7.91
CA ASP A 133 1.56 -21.91 9.15
C ASP A 133 2.38 -22.49 10.31
N LYS A 134 3.07 -21.63 11.06
CA LYS A 134 3.98 -22.04 12.15
C LYS A 134 3.20 -22.58 13.36
N LYS A 135 1.95 -22.17 13.58
CA LYS A 135 1.13 -22.66 14.68
C LYS A 135 0.69 -24.09 14.45
N LYS A 136 0.28 -24.39 13.22
CA LYS A 136 -0.14 -25.75 12.82
C LYS A 136 1.04 -26.61 12.39
N ASN A 137 2.24 -26.00 12.23
CA ASN A 137 3.41 -26.64 11.66
C ASN A 137 3.14 -27.29 10.28
N THR A 138 2.38 -26.61 9.45
CA THR A 138 2.02 -27.09 8.11
C THR A 138 2.67 -26.24 7.03
N LYS A 139 3.07 -26.88 5.93
CA LYS A 139 3.60 -26.21 4.74
C LYS A 139 2.76 -26.60 3.53
N LYS A 140 2.36 -25.62 2.74
CA LYS A 140 1.57 -25.77 1.53
C LYS A 140 2.14 -24.92 0.42
N VAL A 141 1.87 -25.32 -0.82
CA VAL A 141 2.25 -24.56 -2.03
C VAL A 141 0.99 -24.31 -2.83
N PHE A 142 0.85 -23.08 -3.31
CA PHE A 142 -0.30 -22.65 -4.11
C PHE A 142 0.19 -22.02 -5.41
N ASP A 143 -0.58 -22.21 -6.47
CA ASP A 143 -0.42 -21.45 -7.70
C ASP A 143 -0.96 -20.04 -7.50
N THR A 144 -0.27 -19.03 -8.04
CA THR A 144 -0.70 -17.64 -7.97
C THR A 144 -0.91 -17.05 -9.36
N SER A 145 -1.67 -15.95 -9.42
CA SER A 145 -1.69 -15.11 -10.62
C SER A 145 -0.29 -14.48 -10.84
N PRO A 146 0.07 -14.16 -12.09
CA PRO A 146 1.28 -13.39 -12.36
C PRO A 146 1.27 -12.02 -11.66
N ASN A 147 2.43 -11.57 -11.18
CA ASN A 147 2.58 -10.30 -10.46
C ASN A 147 1.70 -10.20 -9.19
N ILE A 148 1.51 -11.31 -8.53
CA ILE A 148 0.68 -11.39 -7.32
C ILE A 148 1.23 -10.49 -6.22
N GLN A 149 0.34 -9.80 -5.53
CA GLN A 149 0.65 -8.96 -4.38
C GLN A 149 0.25 -9.63 -3.06
N ASP A 150 0.82 -9.18 -1.95
CA ASP A 150 0.25 -9.40 -0.61
C ASP A 150 -0.57 -8.17 -0.17
N MET A 151 -1.22 -8.25 0.99
CA MET A 151 -2.08 -7.17 1.50
C MET A 151 -1.33 -5.85 1.71
N VAL A 152 -0.08 -5.89 2.18
CA VAL A 152 0.72 -4.70 2.45
C VAL A 152 1.33 -4.14 1.16
N SER A 153 1.92 -5.00 0.33
CA SER A 153 2.49 -4.59 -0.95
C SER A 153 1.42 -4.05 -1.92
N THR A 154 0.18 -4.57 -1.89
CA THR A 154 -0.96 -4.01 -2.65
C THR A 154 -1.17 -2.53 -2.37
N TYR A 155 -1.14 -2.12 -1.08
CA TYR A 155 -1.30 -0.73 -0.70
C TYR A 155 -0.18 0.16 -1.28
N TYR A 156 1.09 -0.25 -1.13
CA TYR A 156 2.23 0.52 -1.63
C TYR A 156 2.30 0.54 -3.16
N TYR A 157 1.96 -0.58 -3.80
CA TYR A 157 1.85 -0.67 -5.26
C TYR A 157 0.81 0.32 -5.81
N LEU A 158 -0.40 0.31 -5.27
CA LEU A 158 -1.46 1.24 -5.70
C LEU A 158 -1.09 2.69 -5.39
N ARG A 159 -0.53 2.96 -4.21
CA ARG A 159 -0.11 4.31 -3.83
C ARG A 159 0.92 4.88 -4.79
N ASP A 160 1.85 4.08 -5.28
CA ASP A 160 2.91 4.49 -6.20
C ASP A 160 2.44 4.55 -7.65
N ARG A 161 1.73 3.51 -8.11
CA ARG A 161 1.42 3.32 -9.54
C ARG A 161 0.11 3.96 -9.99
N LEU A 162 -0.81 4.29 -9.08
CA LEU A 162 -2.11 4.82 -9.44
C LEU A 162 -2.01 6.27 -9.91
N ASP A 163 -2.31 6.50 -11.19
CA ASP A 163 -2.42 7.83 -11.78
C ASP A 163 -3.88 8.30 -11.76
N VAL A 164 -4.24 8.99 -10.67
CA VAL A 164 -5.63 9.45 -10.46
C VAL A 164 -6.02 10.57 -11.45
N SER A 165 -5.04 11.27 -12.06
CA SER A 165 -5.34 12.35 -13.02
C SER A 165 -6.09 11.86 -14.25
N LYS A 166 -6.00 10.57 -14.56
CA LYS A 166 -6.67 9.89 -15.68
C LYS A 166 -7.99 9.22 -15.31
N MET A 167 -8.36 9.23 -14.02
CA MET A 167 -9.55 8.52 -13.53
C MET A 167 -10.78 9.42 -13.51
N LYS A 168 -11.93 8.80 -13.82
CA LYS A 168 -13.28 9.36 -13.62
C LYS A 168 -13.91 8.73 -12.39
N ILE A 169 -14.83 9.46 -11.75
CA ILE A 169 -15.61 8.91 -10.63
C ILE A 169 -16.33 7.64 -11.10
N GLY A 170 -16.16 6.57 -10.34
CA GLY A 170 -16.69 5.24 -10.66
C GLY A 170 -15.67 4.27 -11.26
N ASP A 171 -14.55 4.76 -11.78
CA ASP A 171 -13.50 3.88 -12.33
C ASP A 171 -12.93 2.96 -11.26
N GLU A 172 -12.62 1.72 -11.66
CA GLU A 172 -12.07 0.68 -10.80
C GLU A 172 -10.68 0.27 -11.26
N VAL A 173 -9.79 0.07 -10.29
CA VAL A 173 -8.48 -0.56 -10.49
C VAL A 173 -8.49 -1.93 -9.81
N ARG A 174 -7.89 -2.93 -10.47
CA ARG A 174 -7.81 -4.30 -9.96
C ARG A 174 -6.35 -4.70 -9.78
N VAL A 175 -6.09 -5.42 -8.69
CA VAL A 175 -4.79 -6.00 -8.35
C VAL A 175 -5.02 -7.41 -7.83
N ASP A 176 -4.32 -8.38 -8.39
CA ASP A 176 -4.36 -9.75 -7.87
C ASP A 176 -3.53 -9.84 -6.59
N MET A 177 -4.15 -10.31 -5.53
CA MET A 177 -3.57 -10.44 -4.20
C MET A 177 -3.71 -11.87 -3.70
N PHE A 178 -2.68 -12.39 -3.05
CA PHE A 178 -2.76 -13.67 -2.36
C PHE A 178 -3.04 -13.44 -0.87
N PHE A 179 -4.16 -13.96 -0.40
CA PHE A 179 -4.59 -13.82 0.99
C PHE A 179 -5.37 -15.03 1.45
N ASP A 180 -5.15 -15.48 2.70
CA ASP A 180 -5.80 -16.65 3.31
C ASP A 180 -5.81 -17.91 2.41
N GLU A 181 -4.64 -18.20 1.81
CA GLU A 181 -4.39 -19.39 0.95
C GLU A 181 -5.11 -19.36 -0.41
N GLU A 182 -5.59 -18.20 -0.86
CA GLU A 182 -6.28 -18.07 -2.17
C GLU A 182 -5.89 -16.80 -2.93
N ASN A 183 -6.07 -16.85 -4.26
CA ASN A 183 -5.95 -15.69 -5.12
C ASN A 183 -7.22 -14.83 -5.00
N TYR A 184 -7.06 -13.57 -4.65
CA TYR A 184 -8.13 -12.62 -4.45
C TYR A 184 -7.97 -11.42 -5.38
N GLY A 185 -8.95 -11.18 -6.24
CA GLY A 185 -8.99 -9.99 -7.09
C GLY A 185 -9.41 -8.75 -6.30
N PHE A 186 -8.42 -8.06 -5.69
CA PHE A 186 -8.69 -6.81 -4.98
C PHE A 186 -9.13 -5.72 -5.94
N LYS A 187 -10.17 -4.97 -5.59
CA LYS A 187 -10.69 -3.83 -6.34
C LYS A 187 -10.64 -2.56 -5.52
N LEU A 188 -10.23 -1.48 -6.17
CA LEU A 188 -10.26 -0.13 -5.62
C LEU A 188 -11.06 0.79 -6.55
N LYS A 189 -12.20 1.32 -6.08
CA LYS A 189 -13.06 2.22 -6.85
C LYS A 189 -12.78 3.67 -6.47
N TYR A 190 -12.60 4.53 -7.47
CA TYR A 190 -12.46 5.96 -7.26
C TYR A 190 -13.82 6.62 -7.05
N LEU A 191 -13.97 7.35 -5.94
CA LEU A 191 -15.21 8.05 -5.58
C LEU A 191 -15.14 9.56 -5.78
N GLY A 192 -14.01 10.09 -6.27
CA GLY A 192 -13.82 11.52 -6.48
C GLY A 192 -12.94 12.18 -5.42
N GLU A 193 -13.04 13.49 -5.35
CA GLU A 193 -12.28 14.33 -4.43
C GLU A 193 -13.13 14.71 -3.22
N ASP A 194 -12.47 15.02 -2.10
CA ASP A 194 -13.11 15.44 -0.86
C ASP A 194 -12.19 16.39 -0.10
N ILE A 195 -12.73 17.18 0.81
CA ILE A 195 -11.96 17.96 1.79
C ILE A 195 -12.34 17.41 3.16
N ILE A 196 -11.36 16.90 3.89
CA ILE A 196 -11.61 16.34 5.21
C ILE A 196 -10.90 17.11 6.32
N ASP A 197 -11.56 17.25 7.45
CA ASP A 197 -10.96 17.75 8.68
C ASP A 197 -10.10 16.66 9.32
N THR A 198 -8.87 16.99 9.64
CA THR A 198 -7.89 16.13 10.29
C THR A 198 -7.27 16.83 11.49
N ASP A 199 -6.45 16.13 12.28
CA ASP A 199 -5.67 16.74 13.36
C ASP A 199 -4.62 17.76 12.85
N PHE A 200 -4.32 17.75 11.54
CA PHE A 200 -3.39 18.69 10.89
C PHE A 200 -4.09 19.88 10.26
N GLY A 201 -5.43 19.95 10.30
CA GLY A 201 -6.28 20.91 9.60
C GLY A 201 -7.04 20.31 8.44
N LYS A 202 -7.61 21.16 7.58
CA LYS A 202 -8.33 20.74 6.37
C LYS A 202 -7.37 20.29 5.29
N ILE A 203 -7.64 19.13 4.68
CA ILE A 203 -6.78 18.54 3.66
C ILE A 203 -7.63 18.14 2.45
N ALA A 204 -7.20 18.61 1.26
CA ALA A 204 -7.73 18.09 0.00
C ALA A 204 -7.35 16.62 -0.15
N SER A 205 -8.31 15.77 -0.40
CA SER A 205 -8.16 14.33 -0.45
C SER A 205 -8.79 13.70 -1.68
N LEU A 206 -8.29 12.51 -2.01
CA LEU A 206 -8.86 11.59 -2.99
C LEU A 206 -9.59 10.51 -2.19
N LYS A 207 -10.81 10.21 -2.58
CA LYS A 207 -11.68 9.25 -1.91
C LYS A 207 -11.80 7.98 -2.72
N PHE A 208 -11.61 6.86 -2.06
CA PHE A 208 -11.67 5.53 -2.68
C PHE A 208 -12.55 4.59 -1.87
N ARG A 209 -13.02 3.54 -2.54
CA ARG A 209 -13.68 2.39 -1.94
C ARG A 209 -12.90 1.12 -2.24
N PRO A 210 -12.11 0.62 -1.26
CA PRO A 210 -11.59 -0.73 -1.32
C PRO A 210 -12.73 -1.74 -1.20
N TYR A 211 -12.77 -2.73 -2.09
CA TYR A 211 -13.69 -3.86 -1.96
C TYR A 211 -13.01 -4.95 -1.14
N VAL A 212 -13.67 -5.37 -0.08
CA VAL A 212 -13.18 -6.39 0.85
C VAL A 212 -14.12 -7.59 0.85
N MET A 213 -13.60 -8.75 1.24
CA MET A 213 -14.46 -9.93 1.37
C MET A 213 -15.50 -9.68 2.48
N ALA A 214 -16.78 -9.71 2.11
CA ALA A 214 -17.88 -9.66 3.07
C ALA A 214 -17.85 -10.91 3.96
N GLY A 215 -18.21 -10.77 5.23
CA GLY A 215 -18.22 -11.93 6.12
C GLY A 215 -18.30 -11.57 7.59
N ARG A 216 -17.40 -12.16 8.38
CA ARG A 216 -17.43 -12.08 9.84
C ARG A 216 -17.34 -10.65 10.39
N VAL A 217 -16.53 -9.80 9.78
CA VAL A 217 -16.23 -8.45 10.26
C VAL A 217 -16.99 -7.40 9.47
N PHE A 218 -16.94 -7.44 8.15
CA PHE A 218 -17.56 -6.46 7.28
C PHE A 218 -19.00 -6.83 6.95
N LYS A 219 -19.87 -5.82 6.91
CA LYS A 219 -21.29 -5.98 6.59
C LYS A 219 -21.47 -6.37 5.11
N GLU A 220 -20.75 -5.69 4.24
CA GLU A 220 -20.80 -5.82 2.79
C GLU A 220 -19.39 -5.65 2.21
N GLU A 221 -19.18 -6.08 0.98
CA GLU A 221 -17.90 -5.87 0.26
C GLU A 221 -17.53 -4.39 0.15
N GLU A 222 -18.52 -3.50 0.08
CA GLU A 222 -18.36 -2.04 -0.03
C GLU A 222 -18.27 -1.30 1.32
N SER A 223 -17.99 -2.00 2.42
CA SER A 223 -18.00 -1.41 3.77
C SER A 223 -16.84 -0.46 4.06
N LEU A 224 -15.81 -0.43 3.23
CA LEU A 224 -14.63 0.43 3.43
C LEU A 224 -14.69 1.72 2.63
N THR A 225 -14.20 2.79 3.25
CA THR A 225 -13.88 4.04 2.56
C THR A 225 -12.50 4.51 3.00
N LEU A 226 -11.67 4.88 2.02
CA LEU A 226 -10.30 5.37 2.21
C LEU A 226 -10.19 6.80 1.67
N TRP A 227 -9.59 7.70 2.46
CA TRP A 227 -9.16 9.03 2.03
C TRP A 227 -7.65 9.11 2.06
N VAL A 228 -7.06 9.55 0.95
CA VAL A 228 -5.62 9.82 0.85
C VAL A 228 -5.40 11.29 0.47
N SER A 229 -4.27 11.87 0.84
CA SER A 229 -3.94 13.25 0.47
C SER A 229 -3.88 13.42 -1.05
N LYS A 230 -4.42 14.55 -1.54
CA LYS A 230 -4.35 14.93 -2.96
C LYS A 230 -3.02 15.63 -3.26
N ASP A 231 -1.92 14.94 -2.98
CA ASP A 231 -0.55 15.36 -3.27
C ASP A 231 0.31 14.19 -3.76
N LYS A 232 1.58 14.42 -3.99
CA LYS A 232 2.50 13.36 -4.45
C LYS A 232 2.72 12.25 -3.41
N ASN A 233 2.49 12.49 -2.12
CA ASN A 233 2.62 11.47 -1.08
C ASN A 233 1.47 10.47 -1.09
N LYS A 234 0.26 10.87 -1.52
CA LYS A 234 -0.99 10.07 -1.40
C LYS A 234 -1.09 9.43 0.00
N LEU A 235 -0.92 10.26 1.03
CA LEU A 235 -0.85 9.86 2.42
C LEU A 235 -2.19 9.30 2.89
N PRO A 236 -2.26 8.14 3.53
CA PRO A 236 -3.52 7.60 4.06
C PRO A 236 -3.98 8.44 5.25
N LEU A 237 -5.00 9.28 5.03
CA LEU A 237 -5.49 10.23 6.03
C LEU A 237 -6.53 9.60 6.95
N ARG A 238 -7.43 8.81 6.35
CA ARG A 238 -8.55 8.18 7.06
C ARG A 238 -8.99 6.90 6.37
N ILE A 239 -9.27 5.88 7.17
CA ILE A 239 -9.99 4.68 6.75
C ILE A 239 -11.23 4.57 7.63
N LYS A 240 -12.40 4.39 7.03
CA LYS A 240 -13.65 4.08 7.72
C LYS A 240 -14.16 2.73 7.27
N ALA A 241 -14.48 1.87 8.22
CA ALA A 241 -15.10 0.58 7.97
C ALA A 241 -16.48 0.56 8.62
N ASP A 242 -17.53 0.34 7.83
CA ASP A 242 -18.87 0.11 8.34
C ASP A 242 -19.00 -1.36 8.75
N LEU A 243 -19.26 -1.60 10.03
CA LEU A 243 -19.39 -2.93 10.61
C LEU A 243 -20.88 -3.32 10.67
N ARG A 244 -21.18 -4.56 11.00
CA ARG A 244 -22.56 -4.99 11.23
C ARG A 244 -23.24 -4.18 12.34
N VAL A 245 -22.47 -3.76 13.33
CA VAL A 245 -22.90 -2.84 14.39
C VAL A 245 -21.85 -1.75 14.51
N GLY A 246 -22.24 -0.49 14.33
CA GLY A 246 -21.36 0.68 14.38
C GLY A 246 -20.36 0.78 13.22
N SER A 247 -19.28 1.50 13.45
CA SER A 247 -18.19 1.67 12.47
C SER A 247 -16.84 1.71 13.16
N LEU A 248 -15.80 1.30 12.48
CA LEU A 248 -14.41 1.51 12.89
C LEU A 248 -13.79 2.59 12.02
N ARG A 249 -13.09 3.52 12.63
CA ARG A 249 -12.36 4.58 11.94
C ARG A 249 -10.92 4.62 12.39
N ALA A 250 -10.00 4.70 11.44
CA ALA A 250 -8.59 4.96 11.68
C ALA A 250 -8.26 6.32 11.05
N ASP A 251 -7.83 7.29 11.87
CA ASP A 251 -7.37 8.60 11.43
C ASP A 251 -5.87 8.71 11.60
N LEU A 252 -5.19 9.31 10.64
CA LEU A 252 -3.76 9.62 10.74
C LEU A 252 -3.54 10.62 11.88
N GLU A 253 -2.74 10.21 12.88
CA GLU A 253 -2.42 11.02 14.07
C GLU A 253 -1.03 11.66 13.97
N ALA A 254 -0.07 10.95 13.36
CA ALA A 254 1.29 11.43 13.17
C ALA A 254 1.96 10.75 11.98
N PHE A 255 2.95 11.43 11.42
CA PHE A 255 3.77 10.90 10.33
C PHE A 255 5.19 11.48 10.38
N LYS A 256 6.12 10.78 9.72
CA LYS A 256 7.48 11.27 9.43
C LYS A 256 8.05 10.59 8.20
N GLY A 257 9.15 11.11 7.67
CA GLY A 257 9.88 10.51 6.56
C GLY A 257 9.16 10.58 5.22
N LEU A 258 8.29 11.59 5.03
CA LEU A 258 7.63 11.81 3.74
C LEU A 258 8.65 12.21 2.68
N LYS A 259 8.48 11.71 1.48
CA LYS A 259 9.36 12.00 0.35
C LYS A 259 9.03 13.34 -0.33
N HIS A 260 7.79 13.78 -0.22
CA HIS A 260 7.31 15.03 -0.82
C HIS A 260 6.70 15.95 0.24
N PRO A 261 6.60 17.28 -0.03
CA PRO A 261 5.92 18.22 0.85
C PRO A 261 4.46 17.81 1.09
N PHE A 262 4.04 17.87 2.35
CA PHE A 262 2.65 17.69 2.75
C PHE A 262 1.92 19.04 2.73
N ARG A 263 0.70 19.07 2.18
CA ARG A 263 -0.08 20.28 1.99
C ARG A 263 -1.33 20.28 2.84
N ILE A 264 -1.53 21.37 3.59
CA ILE A 264 -2.78 21.68 4.30
C ILE A 264 -3.46 22.88 3.63
N ILE A 265 -4.79 22.92 3.69
CA ILE A 265 -5.57 24.08 3.24
C ILE A 265 -5.56 25.09 4.39
N VAL A 266 -5.05 26.29 4.11
CA VAL A 266 -5.12 27.41 5.04
C VAL A 266 -6.33 28.24 4.64
N ASP A 267 -7.36 28.32 5.50
CA ASP A 267 -8.47 29.25 5.31
C ASP A 267 -7.91 30.67 5.51
N ASN A 268 -7.94 31.52 4.46
CA ASN A 268 -7.58 32.94 4.54
C ASN A 268 -8.75 33.74 5.09
#